data_1c5cb54152d1490544d4a09b93af459f
#
_entry.id   1c5cb54152d1490544d4a09b93af459f
#
_cell.length_a   1.000
_cell.length_b   1.000
_cell.length_c   1.000
_cell.angle_alpha   90.00
_cell.angle_beta   90.00
_cell.angle_gamma   90.00
#
_symmetry.space_group_name_H-M   'P 1'
#
loop_
_entity.id
_entity.type
_entity.pdbx_description
1 polymer ?
#
loop_
_entity_poly.entity_id
_entity_poly.type
_entity_poly.pdbx_seq_one_letter_code
_entity_poly.pdbx_strand_id
1 'polypeptide(L)'
;MFVYFCVQIYFSDTPICLDGRLIGWIEADRARQLELRLRHLKIHQSTDAVPETLEIVHCPKPLDEKEAVSNPGIYLYTSPARFMRPVWNLIENKIEIIGCMEQVWLNICVTGDERNELTEYQEISTNAILSELACMTPFSHMNAGARNIYQCQMAKQTFGVPSHTLSYRSDNKMYRIQTPQEPMCRAKLHDAWKMDDLPLGTNLMVACISYTGYDMEDACIINKMGKERGLMYGTIYKTKILKLSDYEAREGGESLMFGCQDPENPNDVKKYLSAAPNLSLDGFPYAGSRISDGQAYCCYWSPTKQRYFVDKYSSAGDQTMMVESVRIFTPSQGRADMAGIREVALMFRIARPMTIGDKVITFLIILN
;
A
#
# COMPACT_ATOMS: atom_id res chain seq x y z
N MET A 1 -7.38 -16.15 -38.84
CA MET A 1 -8.81 -16.37 -38.65
C MET A 1 -9.11 -16.15 -37.18
N PHE A 2 -9.39 -14.89 -36.79
CA PHE A 2 -9.76 -14.54 -35.42
C PHE A 2 -11.25 -14.83 -35.26
N VAL A 3 -11.57 -15.81 -34.42
CA VAL A 3 -12.94 -16.09 -34.02
C VAL A 3 -13.28 -15.08 -32.91
N TYR A 4 -14.02 -14.04 -33.25
CA TYR A 4 -14.66 -13.18 -32.25
C TYR A 4 -15.80 -13.97 -31.62
N PHE A 5 -15.59 -14.47 -30.38
CA PHE A 5 -16.71 -14.87 -29.56
C PHE A 5 -17.37 -13.58 -29.06
N CYS A 6 -18.48 -13.20 -29.66
CA CYS A 6 -19.40 -12.25 -29.02
C CYS A 6 -19.99 -12.95 -27.79
N VAL A 7 -19.38 -12.75 -26.63
CA VAL A 7 -20.00 -13.14 -25.38
C VAL A 7 -21.13 -12.12 -25.15
N GLN A 8 -22.36 -12.58 -25.22
CA GLN A 8 -23.52 -11.77 -24.89
C GLN A 8 -23.52 -11.59 -23.37
N ILE A 9 -23.05 -10.42 -22.90
CA ILE A 9 -23.01 -10.07 -21.45
C ILE A 9 -24.44 -9.67 -21.10
N TYR A 10 -25.12 -10.49 -20.29
CA TYR A 10 -26.38 -10.12 -19.67
C TYR A 10 -26.14 -9.19 -18.50
N PHE A 11 -26.99 -8.18 -18.31
CA PHE A 11 -26.95 -7.28 -17.16
C PHE A 11 -27.11 -8.00 -15.80
N SER A 12 -27.51 -9.27 -15.81
CA SER A 12 -27.62 -10.13 -14.63
C SER A 12 -26.30 -10.77 -14.21
N ASP A 13 -25.27 -10.77 -15.06
CA ASP A 13 -24.03 -11.48 -14.81
C ASP A 13 -23.18 -10.77 -13.74
N THR A 14 -22.50 -11.59 -12.95
CA THR A 14 -21.61 -11.15 -11.88
C THR A 14 -20.17 -11.16 -12.40
N PRO A 15 -19.43 -10.05 -12.38
CA PRO A 15 -18.05 -9.99 -12.80
C PRO A 15 -17.13 -10.75 -11.84
N ILE A 16 -16.10 -11.39 -12.39
CA ILE A 16 -15.02 -12.03 -11.63
C ILE A 16 -13.73 -11.29 -11.93
N CYS A 17 -13.12 -10.76 -10.86
CA CYS A 17 -11.86 -10.03 -10.94
C CYS A 17 -10.77 -10.77 -10.18
N LEU A 18 -9.56 -10.85 -10.74
CA LEU A 18 -8.37 -11.40 -10.11
C LEU A 18 -7.31 -10.29 -10.02
N ASP A 19 -6.90 -9.95 -8.81
CA ASP A 19 -5.93 -8.88 -8.52
C ASP A 19 -6.24 -7.56 -9.29
N GLY A 20 -7.55 -7.20 -9.33
CA GLY A 20 -8.04 -6.01 -10.00
C GLY A 20 -8.21 -6.12 -11.52
N ARG A 21 -8.01 -7.29 -12.10
CA ARG A 21 -8.23 -7.54 -13.52
C ARG A 21 -9.50 -8.36 -13.73
N LEU A 22 -10.38 -7.92 -14.61
CA LEU A 22 -11.56 -8.67 -15.01
C LEU A 22 -11.11 -9.92 -15.80
N ILE A 23 -11.46 -11.09 -15.28
CA ILE A 23 -11.12 -12.39 -15.90
C ILE A 23 -12.32 -13.08 -16.55
N GLY A 24 -13.54 -12.72 -16.12
CA GLY A 24 -14.75 -13.32 -16.68
C GLY A 24 -16.02 -12.85 -15.99
N TRP A 25 -17.10 -13.52 -16.36
CA TRP A 25 -18.45 -13.27 -15.85
C TRP A 25 -19.10 -14.61 -15.50
N ILE A 26 -19.96 -14.60 -14.51
CA ILE A 26 -20.73 -15.75 -14.06
C ILE A 26 -22.18 -15.35 -13.81
N GLU A 27 -23.12 -16.24 -14.06
CA GLU A 27 -24.52 -16.05 -13.69
C GLU A 27 -24.65 -15.80 -12.18
N ALA A 28 -25.44 -14.83 -11.77
CA ALA A 28 -25.57 -14.43 -10.37
C ALA A 28 -25.91 -15.60 -9.44
N ASP A 29 -26.78 -16.50 -9.90
CA ASP A 29 -27.21 -17.68 -9.14
C ASP A 29 -26.07 -18.70 -8.92
N ARG A 30 -25.07 -18.69 -9.77
CA ARG A 30 -23.89 -19.58 -9.67
C ARG A 30 -22.73 -18.95 -8.92
N ALA A 31 -22.78 -17.64 -8.65
CA ALA A 31 -21.70 -16.93 -8.00
C ALA A 31 -21.37 -17.52 -6.61
N ARG A 32 -22.39 -17.79 -5.82
CA ARG A 32 -22.22 -18.42 -4.49
C ARG A 32 -21.65 -19.84 -4.58
N GLN A 33 -22.04 -20.61 -5.59
CA GLN A 33 -21.51 -21.96 -5.80
C GLN A 33 -20.01 -21.93 -6.14
N LEU A 34 -19.61 -20.96 -6.98
CA LEU A 34 -18.19 -20.76 -7.32
C LEU A 34 -17.39 -20.37 -6.06
N GLU A 35 -17.89 -19.46 -5.26
CA GLU A 35 -17.27 -19.07 -3.98
C GLU A 35 -17.03 -20.27 -3.07
N LEU A 36 -18.07 -21.06 -2.80
CA LEU A 36 -17.98 -22.26 -1.96
C LEU A 36 -16.99 -23.27 -2.51
N ARG A 37 -16.97 -23.48 -3.82
CA ARG A 37 -16.01 -24.37 -4.48
C ARG A 37 -14.57 -23.88 -4.33
N LEU A 38 -14.33 -22.60 -4.49
CA LEU A 38 -12.99 -22.01 -4.31
C LEU A 38 -12.54 -22.13 -2.85
N ARG A 39 -13.43 -21.89 -1.87
CA ARG A 39 -13.14 -22.07 -0.45
C ARG A 39 -12.81 -23.54 -0.12
N HIS A 40 -13.57 -24.48 -0.65
CA HIS A 40 -13.29 -25.90 -0.51
C HIS A 40 -11.90 -26.26 -1.04
N LEU A 41 -11.54 -25.83 -2.24
CA LEU A 41 -10.22 -26.07 -2.84
C LEU A 41 -9.10 -25.43 -2.03
N LYS A 42 -9.28 -24.21 -1.55
CA LYS A 42 -8.36 -23.46 -0.69
C LYS A 42 -8.08 -24.19 0.63
N ILE A 43 -9.14 -24.63 1.32
CA ILE A 43 -9.07 -25.28 2.63
C ILE A 43 -8.45 -26.69 2.54
N HIS A 44 -8.82 -27.43 1.51
CA HIS A 44 -8.37 -28.83 1.35
C HIS A 44 -7.04 -28.95 0.59
N GLN A 45 -6.53 -27.85 0.01
CA GLN A 45 -5.30 -27.84 -0.78
C GLN A 45 -5.25 -29.00 -1.80
N SER A 46 -6.42 -29.31 -2.36
CA SER A 46 -6.56 -30.45 -3.27
C SER A 46 -5.88 -30.23 -4.63
N THR A 47 -5.47 -29.00 -4.91
CA THR A 47 -4.70 -28.62 -6.10
C THR A 47 -3.76 -27.47 -5.77
N ASP A 48 -2.56 -27.49 -6.32
CA ASP A 48 -1.59 -26.37 -6.20
C ASP A 48 -2.07 -25.09 -6.90
N ALA A 49 -3.18 -25.15 -7.63
CA ALA A 49 -3.73 -24.03 -8.39
C ALA A 49 -4.43 -22.98 -7.50
N VAL A 50 -4.89 -23.37 -6.30
CA VAL A 50 -5.58 -22.46 -5.37
C VAL A 50 -4.75 -22.31 -4.10
N PRO A 51 -4.06 -21.18 -3.91
CA PRO A 51 -3.24 -20.98 -2.73
C PRO A 51 -4.09 -20.84 -1.47
N GLU A 52 -3.59 -21.31 -0.33
CA GLU A 52 -4.23 -21.18 0.98
C GLU A 52 -4.52 -19.71 1.35
N THR A 53 -3.72 -18.80 0.84
CA THR A 53 -3.83 -17.36 1.07
C THR A 53 -4.71 -16.64 0.06
N LEU A 54 -5.46 -17.36 -0.79
CA LEU A 54 -6.43 -16.73 -1.69
C LEU A 54 -7.53 -16.05 -0.87
N GLU A 55 -7.75 -14.76 -1.10
CA GLU A 55 -8.85 -14.00 -0.53
C GLU A 55 -10.02 -13.98 -1.51
N ILE A 56 -11.20 -14.40 -1.07
CA ILE A 56 -12.38 -14.57 -1.92
C ILE A 56 -13.47 -13.63 -1.40
N VAL A 57 -13.65 -12.50 -2.06
CA VAL A 57 -14.65 -11.51 -1.70
C VAL A 57 -15.84 -11.66 -2.61
N HIS A 58 -16.97 -12.08 -2.08
CA HIS A 58 -18.23 -12.15 -2.81
C HIS A 58 -19.14 -11.01 -2.36
N CYS A 59 -19.33 -10.02 -3.22
CA CYS A 59 -20.28 -8.93 -3.04
C CYS A 59 -21.56 -9.28 -3.81
N PRO A 60 -22.63 -9.76 -3.15
CA PRO A 60 -23.88 -10.11 -3.82
C PRO A 60 -24.58 -8.87 -4.38
N LYS A 61 -25.37 -9.03 -5.41
CA LYS A 61 -26.27 -7.97 -5.85
C LYS A 61 -27.32 -7.72 -4.78
N PRO A 62 -27.62 -6.45 -4.44
CA PRO A 62 -28.67 -6.13 -3.51
C PRO A 62 -30.03 -6.59 -4.06
N LEU A 63 -30.88 -7.09 -3.17
CA LEU A 63 -32.25 -7.48 -3.50
C LEU A 63 -33.14 -6.25 -3.77
N ASP A 64 -32.88 -5.16 -3.05
CA ASP A 64 -33.59 -3.89 -3.17
C ASP A 64 -32.69 -2.85 -3.86
N GLU A 65 -33.25 -2.11 -4.82
CA GLU A 65 -32.56 -1.00 -5.51
C GLU A 65 -32.12 0.14 -4.55
N LYS A 66 -32.64 0.16 -3.35
CA LYS A 66 -32.29 1.15 -2.30
C LYS A 66 -31.04 0.79 -1.50
N GLU A 67 -30.62 -0.46 -1.53
CA GLU A 67 -29.36 -0.89 -0.92
C GLU A 67 -28.22 -0.64 -1.90
N ALA A 68 -27.50 0.43 -1.67
CA ALA A 68 -26.35 0.80 -2.50
C ALA A 68 -25.13 -0.11 -2.22
N VAL A 69 -25.12 -1.31 -2.77
CA VAL A 69 -23.87 -2.08 -2.87
C VAL A 69 -23.11 -1.59 -4.09
N SER A 70 -22.02 -0.87 -3.86
CA SER A 70 -21.13 -0.47 -4.92
C SER A 70 -20.38 -1.69 -5.47
N ASN A 71 -20.51 -1.92 -6.76
CA ASN A 71 -19.77 -2.93 -7.52
C ASN A 71 -19.98 -4.39 -7.06
N PRO A 72 -21.18 -4.97 -7.23
CA PRO A 72 -21.38 -6.39 -6.97
C PRO A 72 -20.46 -7.23 -7.87
N GLY A 73 -19.89 -8.32 -7.31
CA GLY A 73 -18.92 -9.13 -8.04
C GLY A 73 -18.21 -10.15 -7.14
N ILE A 74 -17.39 -11.00 -7.77
CA ILE A 74 -16.43 -11.85 -7.09
C ILE A 74 -15.05 -11.28 -7.31
N TYR A 75 -14.38 -10.92 -6.22
CA TYR A 75 -13.04 -10.37 -6.25
C TYR A 75 -12.07 -11.34 -5.58
N LEU A 76 -11.07 -11.75 -6.33
CA LEU A 76 -10.03 -12.68 -5.90
C LEU A 76 -8.72 -11.93 -5.77
N TYR A 77 -8.04 -12.09 -4.62
CA TYR A 77 -6.75 -11.46 -4.38
C TYR A 77 -5.71 -12.51 -4.02
N THR A 78 -4.60 -12.49 -4.77
CA THR A 78 -3.46 -13.40 -4.59
C THR A 78 -2.17 -12.66 -4.22
N SER A 79 -2.15 -11.33 -4.36
CA SER A 79 -0.97 -10.52 -4.09
C SER A 79 -0.42 -10.77 -2.67
N PRO A 80 0.91 -10.84 -2.49
CA PRO A 80 1.51 -11.12 -1.19
C PRO A 80 1.28 -10.00 -0.19
N ALA A 81 1.49 -10.32 1.09
CA ALA A 81 1.49 -9.37 2.22
C ALA A 81 0.18 -8.64 2.50
N ARG A 82 -0.94 -9.28 2.24
CA ARG A 82 -2.22 -8.87 2.77
C ARG A 82 -2.35 -9.29 4.24
N PHE A 83 -3.08 -8.50 5.04
CA PHE A 83 -3.42 -8.92 6.40
C PHE A 83 -4.43 -10.06 6.34
N MET A 84 -4.05 -11.21 6.87
CA MET A 84 -4.86 -12.41 6.89
C MET A 84 -4.83 -13.02 8.28
N ARG A 85 -5.90 -13.72 8.64
CA ARG A 85 -6.01 -14.39 9.94
C ARG A 85 -6.74 -15.72 9.82
N PRO A 86 -6.44 -16.70 10.67
CA PRO A 86 -7.15 -17.98 10.69
C PRO A 86 -8.48 -17.85 11.43
N VAL A 87 -9.50 -18.49 10.89
CA VAL A 87 -10.83 -18.69 11.51
C VAL A 87 -11.25 -20.14 11.33
N TRP A 88 -12.17 -20.60 12.14
CA TRP A 88 -12.75 -21.92 12.00
C TRP A 88 -13.95 -21.87 11.05
N ASN A 89 -13.85 -22.54 9.90
CA ASN A 89 -14.96 -22.69 8.97
C ASN A 89 -15.86 -23.83 9.48
N LEU A 90 -17.11 -23.51 9.82
CA LEU A 90 -18.07 -24.46 10.38
C LEU A 90 -18.64 -25.43 9.35
N ILE A 91 -18.66 -25.05 8.07
CA ILE A 91 -19.17 -25.87 6.97
C ILE A 91 -18.18 -26.98 6.65
N GLU A 92 -16.90 -26.62 6.48
CA GLU A 92 -15.81 -27.54 6.13
C GLU A 92 -15.16 -28.19 7.35
N ASN A 93 -15.50 -27.72 8.56
CA ASN A 93 -14.93 -28.17 9.84
C ASN A 93 -13.39 -28.13 9.87
N LYS A 94 -12.83 -27.06 9.34
CA LYS A 94 -11.39 -26.82 9.26
C LYS A 94 -11.04 -25.35 9.44
N ILE A 95 -9.76 -25.08 9.69
CA ILE A 95 -9.23 -23.73 9.73
C ILE A 95 -9.15 -23.19 8.31
N GLU A 96 -9.67 -22.00 8.09
CA GLU A 96 -9.53 -21.21 6.87
C GLU A 96 -8.79 -19.91 7.17
N ILE A 97 -7.89 -19.52 6.29
CA ILE A 97 -7.19 -18.22 6.37
C ILE A 97 -8.02 -17.20 5.60
N ILE A 98 -8.53 -16.18 6.28
CA ILE A 98 -9.35 -15.12 5.67
C ILE A 98 -8.61 -13.78 5.64
N GLY A 99 -8.92 -12.96 4.65
CA GLY A 99 -8.40 -11.61 4.50
C GLY A 99 -9.36 -10.54 5.02
N CYS A 100 -8.87 -9.30 5.12
CA CYS A 100 -9.65 -8.18 5.64
C CYS A 100 -10.83 -7.81 4.74
N MET A 101 -10.69 -7.96 3.43
CA MET A 101 -11.73 -7.57 2.46
C MET A 101 -12.90 -8.55 2.46
N GLU A 102 -12.62 -9.85 2.57
CA GLU A 102 -13.68 -10.87 2.64
C GLU A 102 -14.35 -10.93 4.01
N GLN A 103 -13.64 -10.60 5.09
CA GLN A 103 -14.18 -10.63 6.46
C GLN A 103 -15.47 -9.83 6.63
N VAL A 104 -15.61 -8.71 5.90
CA VAL A 104 -16.80 -7.84 5.96
C VAL A 104 -18.08 -8.57 5.53
N TRP A 105 -17.94 -9.58 4.67
CA TRP A 105 -19.04 -10.33 4.08
C TRP A 105 -19.32 -11.68 4.79
N LEU A 106 -18.49 -12.02 5.80
CA LEU A 106 -18.58 -13.31 6.50
C LEU A 106 -19.25 -13.15 7.85
N ASN A 107 -20.12 -14.11 8.20
CA ASN A 107 -20.76 -14.16 9.51
C ASN A 107 -19.89 -14.99 10.47
N ILE A 108 -19.15 -14.31 11.34
CA ILE A 108 -18.20 -14.89 12.27
C ILE A 108 -18.69 -14.68 13.69
N CYS A 109 -18.89 -15.76 14.47
CA CYS A 109 -19.17 -15.69 15.89
C CYS A 109 -17.89 -15.85 16.73
N VAL A 110 -17.87 -15.30 17.95
CA VAL A 110 -16.72 -15.43 18.86
C VAL A 110 -16.85 -16.71 19.68
N THR A 111 -18.02 -16.96 20.24
CA THR A 111 -18.30 -18.15 21.06
C THR A 111 -19.37 -19.02 20.40
N GLY A 112 -19.41 -20.29 20.81
CA GLY A 112 -20.44 -21.23 20.30
C GLY A 112 -21.86 -20.82 20.64
N ASP A 113 -22.07 -20.08 21.73
CA ASP A 113 -23.41 -19.65 22.19
C ASP A 113 -24.01 -18.54 21.31
N GLU A 114 -23.16 -17.83 20.55
CA GLU A 114 -23.58 -16.78 19.62
C GLU A 114 -23.98 -17.31 18.24
N ARG A 115 -23.84 -18.62 18.00
CA ARG A 115 -24.17 -19.24 16.72
C ARG A 115 -25.65 -19.09 16.39
N ASN A 116 -25.92 -18.66 15.17
CA ASN A 116 -27.24 -18.60 14.56
C ASN A 116 -27.25 -19.36 13.22
N GLU A 117 -28.39 -19.46 12.57
CA GLU A 117 -28.51 -20.16 11.28
C GLU A 117 -27.66 -19.59 10.16
N LEU A 118 -27.28 -18.31 10.26
CA LEU A 118 -26.45 -17.60 9.26
C LEU A 118 -24.96 -17.68 9.57
N THR A 119 -24.57 -18.23 10.73
CA THR A 119 -23.17 -18.27 11.16
C THR A 119 -22.41 -19.35 10.41
N GLU A 120 -21.46 -18.96 9.58
CA GLU A 120 -20.61 -19.87 8.80
C GLU A 120 -19.21 -20.06 9.41
N TYR A 121 -18.80 -19.16 10.28
CA TYR A 121 -17.45 -19.13 10.87
C TYR A 121 -17.48 -18.91 12.37
N GLN A 122 -16.41 -19.37 13.02
CA GLN A 122 -16.17 -19.11 14.44
C GLN A 122 -14.72 -18.70 14.66
N GLU A 123 -14.51 -17.79 15.63
CA GLU A 123 -13.16 -17.44 16.07
C GLU A 123 -12.47 -18.64 16.73
N ILE A 124 -11.16 -18.79 16.48
CA ILE A 124 -10.36 -19.87 17.07
C ILE A 124 -10.17 -19.66 18.58
N SER A 125 -10.14 -18.39 19.01
CA SER A 125 -9.89 -18.01 20.39
C SER A 125 -10.72 -16.78 20.77
N THR A 126 -11.18 -16.75 22.03
CA THR A 126 -11.83 -15.57 22.60
C THR A 126 -10.91 -14.33 22.66
N ASN A 127 -9.58 -14.53 22.60
CA ASN A 127 -8.61 -13.43 22.51
C ASN A 127 -8.65 -12.70 21.17
N ALA A 128 -9.35 -13.23 20.18
CA ALA A 128 -9.56 -12.56 18.90
C ALA A 128 -10.32 -11.23 19.01
N ILE A 129 -10.95 -10.93 20.15
CA ILE A 129 -11.52 -9.62 20.46
C ILE A 129 -10.46 -8.51 20.61
N LEU A 130 -9.20 -8.87 20.93
CA LEU A 130 -8.11 -7.92 21.01
C LEU A 130 -7.63 -7.60 19.60
N SER A 131 -7.22 -6.35 19.40
CA SER A 131 -6.59 -5.97 18.14
C SER A 131 -5.25 -6.72 17.93
N GLU A 132 -4.89 -6.97 16.69
CA GLU A 132 -3.62 -7.61 16.35
C GLU A 132 -2.42 -6.84 16.91
N LEU A 133 -2.48 -5.51 16.90
CA LEU A 133 -1.46 -4.66 17.53
C LEU A 133 -1.33 -4.91 19.04
N ALA A 134 -2.44 -5.09 19.74
CA ALA A 134 -2.43 -5.41 21.15
C ALA A 134 -1.82 -6.81 21.40
N CYS A 135 -2.14 -7.77 20.54
CA CYS A 135 -1.58 -9.12 20.62
C CYS A 135 -0.08 -9.18 20.26
N MET A 136 0.44 -8.22 19.48
CA MET A 136 1.88 -8.11 19.15
C MET A 136 2.70 -7.48 20.26
N THR A 137 2.07 -6.86 21.27
CA THR A 137 2.80 -6.22 22.38
C THR A 137 3.43 -7.30 23.26
N PRO A 138 4.76 -7.37 23.37
CA PRO A 138 5.41 -8.34 24.25
C PRO A 138 5.17 -7.96 25.72
N PHE A 139 5.01 -8.99 26.56
CA PHE A 139 4.77 -8.84 28.00
C PHE A 139 3.61 -7.91 28.40
N SER A 140 2.56 -7.87 27.59
CA SER A 140 1.36 -7.04 27.83
C SER A 140 0.69 -7.29 29.19
N HIS A 141 0.78 -8.52 29.71
CA HIS A 141 0.23 -8.90 31.01
C HIS A 141 1.03 -8.32 32.21
N MET A 142 2.27 -7.86 31.98
CA MET A 142 3.10 -7.22 33.01
C MET A 142 2.92 -5.69 33.06
N ASN A 143 2.23 -5.13 32.08
CA ASN A 143 1.99 -3.69 31.99
C ASN A 143 0.59 -3.33 32.50
N ALA A 144 0.43 -2.09 32.96
CA ALA A 144 -0.89 -1.54 33.21
C ALA A 144 -1.68 -1.45 31.89
N GLY A 145 -2.99 -1.73 31.93
CA GLY A 145 -3.84 -1.72 30.73
C GLY A 145 -3.79 -0.43 29.94
N ALA A 146 -3.72 0.73 30.61
CA ALA A 146 -3.56 2.04 29.98
C ALA A 146 -2.27 2.13 29.14
N ARG A 147 -1.16 1.55 29.60
CA ARG A 147 0.11 1.56 28.87
C ARG A 147 0.08 0.69 27.62
N ASN A 148 -0.63 -0.42 27.65
CA ASN A 148 -0.88 -1.24 26.45
C ASN A 148 -1.72 -0.48 25.42
N ILE A 149 -2.70 0.31 25.85
CA ILE A 149 -3.49 1.18 24.95
C ILE A 149 -2.60 2.25 24.32
N TYR A 150 -1.72 2.90 25.09
CA TYR A 150 -0.75 3.85 24.56
C TYR A 150 0.19 3.19 23.55
N GLN A 151 0.67 1.98 23.83
CA GLN A 151 1.52 1.24 22.88
C GLN A 151 0.79 0.99 21.56
N CYS A 152 -0.46 0.57 21.60
CA CYS A 152 -1.25 0.37 20.38
C CYS A 152 -1.44 1.68 19.59
N GLN A 153 -1.65 2.80 20.28
CA GLN A 153 -1.76 4.11 19.63
C GLN A 153 -0.44 4.52 18.97
N MET A 154 0.68 4.34 19.66
CA MET A 154 2.01 4.71 19.17
C MET A 154 2.48 3.80 18.03
N ALA A 155 2.12 2.52 18.06
CA ALA A 155 2.42 1.58 16.98
C ALA A 155 1.85 2.03 15.63
N LYS A 156 0.68 2.67 15.63
CA LYS A 156 0.06 3.24 14.42
C LYS A 156 0.83 4.45 13.86
N GLN A 157 1.69 5.06 14.66
CA GLN A 157 2.50 6.23 14.30
C GLN A 157 3.97 5.87 14.06
N THR A 158 4.29 4.59 14.02
CA THR A 158 5.65 4.08 13.79
C THR A 158 6.17 4.49 12.42
N PHE A 159 7.45 4.85 12.36
CA PHE A 159 8.11 5.21 11.11
C PHE A 159 8.40 3.95 10.28
N GLY A 160 7.58 3.71 9.26
CA GLY A 160 7.73 2.57 8.37
C GLY A 160 6.39 2.07 7.83
N VAL A 161 6.46 1.09 6.94
CA VAL A 161 5.30 0.38 6.37
C VAL A 161 5.55 -1.11 6.55
N PRO A 162 4.86 -1.78 7.47
CA PRO A 162 5.04 -3.21 7.72
C PRO A 162 4.29 -4.05 6.69
N SER A 163 4.61 -3.90 5.42
CA SER A 163 3.91 -4.56 4.34
C SER A 163 4.85 -4.94 3.21
N HIS A 164 4.82 -6.22 2.83
CA HIS A 164 5.55 -6.72 1.66
C HIS A 164 5.08 -6.10 0.34
N THR A 165 3.91 -5.44 0.34
CA THR A 165 3.41 -4.69 -0.82
C THR A 165 4.04 -3.30 -0.95
N LEU A 166 5.04 -2.95 -0.15
CA LEU A 166 5.69 -1.64 -0.16
C LEU A 166 6.09 -1.18 -1.58
N SER A 167 6.65 -2.09 -2.38
CA SER A 167 7.07 -1.80 -3.75
C SER A 167 5.92 -1.56 -4.73
N TYR A 168 4.71 -2.00 -4.40
CA TYR A 168 3.51 -1.87 -5.25
C TYR A 168 2.58 -0.75 -4.82
N ARG A 169 2.79 -0.19 -3.63
CA ARG A 169 1.95 0.89 -3.09
C ARG A 169 2.28 2.21 -3.77
N SER A 170 1.24 3.00 -4.02
CA SER A 170 1.33 4.36 -4.58
C SER A 170 0.83 5.40 -3.59
N ASP A 171 1.06 5.17 -2.30
CA ASP A 171 0.67 6.10 -1.24
C ASP A 171 1.36 7.45 -1.46
N ASN A 172 0.66 8.53 -1.16
CA ASN A 172 1.19 9.88 -1.30
C ASN A 172 2.51 10.06 -0.52
N LYS A 173 2.61 9.39 0.64
CA LYS A 173 3.80 9.46 1.49
C LYS A 173 4.00 8.12 2.21
N MET A 174 5.19 7.54 2.07
CA MET A 174 5.59 6.33 2.78
C MET A 174 6.93 6.56 3.47
N TYR A 175 7.16 5.79 4.53
CA TYR A 175 8.38 5.87 5.33
C TYR A 175 9.03 4.51 5.41
N ARG A 176 10.36 4.46 5.41
CA ARG A 176 11.13 3.25 5.63
C ARG A 176 12.40 3.56 6.42
N ILE A 177 12.73 2.73 7.40
CA ILE A 177 14.03 2.75 8.08
C ILE A 177 15.02 2.00 7.17
N GLN A 178 16.19 2.58 6.93
CA GLN A 178 17.19 1.98 6.02
C GLN A 178 17.98 0.84 6.65
N THR A 179 18.13 0.88 7.97
CA THR A 179 18.87 -0.13 8.75
C THR A 179 17.97 -0.73 9.83
N PRO A 180 16.86 -1.38 9.44
CA PRO A 180 15.98 -1.99 10.41
C PRO A 180 16.62 -3.25 10.99
N GLN A 181 16.24 -3.61 12.22
CA GLN A 181 16.69 -4.82 12.90
C GLN A 181 15.50 -5.56 13.49
N GLU A 182 15.62 -6.88 13.56
CA GLU A 182 14.65 -7.71 14.27
C GLU A 182 14.63 -7.37 15.76
N PRO A 183 13.44 -7.26 16.38
CA PRO A 183 13.35 -6.96 17.81
C PRO A 183 13.89 -8.14 18.64
N MET A 184 14.61 -7.83 19.72
CA MET A 184 15.12 -8.84 20.64
C MET A 184 14.02 -9.63 21.37
N CYS A 185 12.87 -8.98 21.62
CA CYS A 185 11.69 -9.58 22.23
C CYS A 185 10.47 -9.37 21.35
N ARG A 186 9.74 -10.46 21.09
CA ARG A 186 8.58 -10.46 20.23
C ARG A 186 7.53 -11.48 20.70
N ALA A 187 6.27 -11.21 20.36
CA ALA A 187 5.18 -12.14 20.59
C ALA A 187 5.09 -13.17 19.44
N LYS A 188 4.45 -14.32 19.69
CA LYS A 188 4.25 -15.36 18.66
C LYS A 188 3.53 -14.84 17.42
N LEU A 189 2.61 -13.88 17.59
CA LEU A 189 1.88 -13.28 16.47
C LEU A 189 2.79 -12.49 15.53
N HIS A 190 3.85 -11.88 16.05
CA HIS A 190 4.87 -11.19 15.26
C HIS A 190 5.56 -12.15 14.28
N ASP A 191 5.88 -13.38 14.72
CA ASP A 191 6.46 -14.42 13.88
C ASP A 191 5.44 -14.93 12.85
N ALA A 192 4.18 -15.12 13.27
CA ALA A 192 3.11 -15.60 12.39
C ALA A 192 2.85 -14.62 11.23
N TRP A 193 2.94 -13.32 11.48
CA TRP A 193 2.80 -12.27 10.48
C TRP A 193 4.07 -11.98 9.68
N LYS A 194 5.18 -12.66 9.98
CA LYS A 194 6.50 -12.43 9.34
C LYS A 194 6.90 -10.96 9.34
N MET A 195 6.69 -10.29 10.47
CA MET A 195 7.00 -8.86 10.62
C MET A 195 8.50 -8.57 10.50
N ASP A 196 9.35 -9.59 10.73
CA ASP A 196 10.81 -9.47 10.60
C ASP A 196 11.29 -9.27 9.15
N ASP A 197 10.47 -9.59 8.17
CA ASP A 197 10.81 -9.33 6.77
C ASP A 197 10.91 -7.82 6.48
N LEU A 198 10.15 -7.00 7.24
CA LEU A 198 10.16 -5.54 7.17
C LEU A 198 10.11 -4.93 8.58
N PRO A 199 11.19 -5.04 9.37
CA PRO A 199 11.21 -4.52 10.73
C PRO A 199 11.04 -3.00 10.75
N LEU A 200 10.39 -2.50 11.81
CA LEU A 200 10.04 -1.08 11.96
C LEU A 200 10.93 -0.33 12.95
N GLY A 201 12.00 -0.92 13.42
CA GLY A 201 12.85 -0.33 14.43
C GLY A 201 14.27 -0.86 14.42
N THR A 202 15.02 -0.48 15.40
CA THR A 202 16.42 -0.93 15.63
C THR A 202 16.62 -1.24 17.10
N ASN A 203 17.52 -2.16 17.41
CA ASN A 203 17.93 -2.43 18.79
C ASN A 203 18.96 -1.38 19.24
N LEU A 204 18.81 -0.88 20.46
CA LEU A 204 19.66 0.15 21.04
C LEU A 204 20.23 -0.31 22.36
N MET A 205 21.45 0.12 22.65
CA MET A 205 22.00 0.11 23.99
C MET A 205 21.52 1.36 24.72
N VAL A 206 20.71 1.18 25.76
CA VAL A 206 20.10 2.26 26.52
C VAL A 206 20.67 2.27 27.92
N ALA A 207 21.13 3.42 28.37
CA ALA A 207 21.50 3.67 29.78
C ALA A 207 20.41 4.50 30.47
N CYS A 208 19.79 3.97 31.51
CA CYS A 208 18.83 4.71 32.35
C CYS A 208 19.56 5.45 33.43
N ILE A 209 20.06 6.63 33.10
CA ILE A 209 20.82 7.49 34.01
C ILE A 209 20.39 8.94 33.84
N SER A 210 20.56 9.78 34.87
CA SER A 210 20.52 11.23 34.71
C SER A 210 21.89 11.72 34.27
N TYR A 211 21.96 12.35 33.09
CA TYR A 211 23.21 12.81 32.51
C TYR A 211 23.10 14.23 31.98
N THR A 212 23.88 15.14 32.52
CA THR A 212 24.00 16.55 32.13
C THR A 212 22.71 17.40 32.18
N GLY A 213 21.57 16.84 32.61
CA GLY A 213 20.29 17.55 32.71
C GLY A 213 19.54 17.75 31.36
N TYR A 214 20.06 17.24 30.24
CA TYR A 214 19.39 17.30 28.94
C TYR A 214 18.45 16.14 28.70
N ASP A 215 18.38 15.16 29.58
CA ASP A 215 17.54 13.97 29.58
C ASP A 215 16.31 14.11 30.50
N MET A 216 15.97 15.33 30.89
CA MET A 216 14.84 15.60 31.77
C MET A 216 13.50 15.31 31.10
N GLU A 217 12.53 14.85 31.90
CA GLU A 217 11.20 14.43 31.49
C GLU A 217 11.27 13.28 30.47
N ASP A 218 10.75 13.47 29.27
CA ASP A 218 10.70 12.44 28.21
C ASP A 218 11.87 12.53 27.21
N ALA A 219 12.90 13.34 27.52
CA ALA A 219 14.00 13.56 26.58
C ALA A 219 15.01 12.42 26.62
N CYS A 220 15.58 12.12 25.43
CA CYS A 220 16.63 11.14 25.23
C CYS A 220 17.88 11.81 24.64
N ILE A 221 19.07 11.48 25.18
CA ILE A 221 20.34 11.86 24.57
C ILE A 221 20.81 10.73 23.66
N ILE A 222 21.10 11.05 22.41
CA ILE A 222 21.55 10.07 21.41
C ILE A 222 23.01 10.33 21.05
N ASN A 223 23.76 9.24 20.88
CA ASN A 223 25.14 9.31 20.45
C ASN A 223 25.25 9.91 19.05
N LYS A 224 25.97 11.04 18.93
CA LYS A 224 26.18 11.75 17.65
C LYS A 224 26.86 10.87 16.60
N MET A 225 27.89 10.12 17.00
CA MET A 225 28.59 9.21 16.08
C MET A 225 27.68 8.08 15.59
N GLY A 226 26.77 7.58 16.42
CA GLY A 226 25.76 6.62 16.01
C GLY A 226 24.85 7.19 14.93
N LYS A 227 24.34 8.42 15.12
CA LYS A 227 23.54 9.12 14.12
C LYS A 227 24.29 9.32 12.80
N GLU A 228 25.55 9.77 12.87
CA GLU A 228 26.38 9.99 11.69
C GLU A 228 26.69 8.70 10.92
N ARG A 229 26.69 7.56 11.60
CA ARG A 229 26.81 6.22 10.99
C ARG A 229 25.50 5.64 10.48
N GLY A 230 24.39 6.37 10.57
CA GLY A 230 23.11 5.96 10.01
C GLY A 230 22.12 5.33 11.01
N LEU A 231 22.33 5.52 12.32
CA LEU A 231 21.36 5.06 13.32
C LEU A 231 20.00 5.69 13.08
N MET A 232 18.95 4.85 12.96
CA MET A 232 17.58 5.27 12.67
C MET A 232 17.44 6.17 11.43
N TYR A 233 18.32 5.98 10.46
CA TYR A 233 18.26 6.72 9.21
C TYR A 233 17.05 6.26 8.40
N GLY A 234 16.18 7.20 8.07
CA GLY A 234 14.96 6.93 7.35
C GLY A 234 14.98 7.41 5.90
N THR A 235 14.08 6.87 5.12
CA THR A 235 13.76 7.31 3.76
C THR A 235 12.29 7.65 3.69
N ILE A 236 11.99 8.79 3.10
CA ILE A 236 10.62 9.19 2.77
C ILE A 236 10.41 8.95 1.28
N TYR A 237 9.40 8.16 0.96
CA TYR A 237 8.91 8.01 -0.40
C TYR A 237 7.72 8.93 -0.60
N LYS A 238 7.78 9.79 -1.61
CA LYS A 238 6.68 10.66 -2.01
C LYS A 238 6.20 10.26 -3.38
N THR A 239 4.91 9.95 -3.51
CA THR A 239 4.30 9.70 -4.81
C THR A 239 3.54 10.93 -5.26
N LYS A 240 3.81 11.40 -6.46
CA LYS A 240 3.07 12.46 -7.11
C LYS A 240 2.38 11.89 -8.33
N ILE A 241 1.06 11.94 -8.32
CA ILE A 241 0.26 11.55 -9.49
C ILE A 241 0.06 12.80 -10.34
N LEU A 242 0.49 12.72 -11.59
CA LEU A 242 0.34 13.76 -12.60
C LEU A 242 -0.80 13.35 -13.53
N LYS A 243 -1.83 14.15 -13.58
CA LYS A 243 -2.97 13.96 -14.48
C LYS A 243 -2.95 15.04 -15.54
N LEU A 244 -2.95 14.65 -16.80
CA LEU A 244 -2.94 15.60 -17.90
C LEU A 244 -4.17 16.52 -17.86
N SER A 245 -5.32 15.99 -17.41
CA SER A 245 -6.57 16.76 -17.22
C SER A 245 -6.41 17.95 -16.29
N ASP A 246 -5.57 17.85 -15.24
CA ASP A 246 -5.33 18.94 -14.29
C ASP A 246 -4.52 20.06 -14.94
N TYR A 247 -3.61 19.71 -15.85
CA TYR A 247 -2.84 20.68 -16.64
C TYR A 247 -3.72 21.31 -17.73
N GLU A 248 -4.53 20.52 -18.42
CA GLU A 248 -5.50 20.99 -19.41
C GLU A 248 -6.46 22.01 -18.78
N ALA A 249 -6.98 21.75 -17.57
CA ALA A 249 -7.84 22.68 -16.84
C ALA A 249 -7.14 24.00 -16.49
N ARG A 250 -5.83 23.96 -16.13
CA ARG A 250 -5.03 25.17 -15.84
C ARG A 250 -4.80 26.03 -17.08
N GLU A 251 -4.66 25.40 -18.23
CA GLU A 251 -4.37 26.07 -19.51
C GLU A 251 -5.65 26.45 -20.30
N GLY A 252 -6.84 26.39 -19.66
CA GLY A 252 -8.11 26.81 -20.25
C GLY A 252 -8.85 25.75 -21.04
N GLY A 253 -8.58 24.46 -20.79
CA GLY A 253 -9.24 23.33 -21.42
C GLY A 253 -8.61 22.90 -22.76
N GLU A 254 -7.42 23.37 -23.03
CA GLU A 254 -6.64 22.97 -24.23
C GLU A 254 -6.19 21.51 -24.13
N SER A 255 -6.16 20.80 -25.24
CA SER A 255 -5.58 19.46 -25.31
C SER A 255 -4.06 19.56 -25.21
N LEU A 256 -3.48 19.00 -24.16
CA LEU A 256 -2.06 18.96 -23.89
C LEU A 256 -1.47 17.57 -24.13
N MET A 257 -0.15 17.48 -24.20
CA MET A 257 0.57 16.23 -24.34
C MET A 257 1.82 16.24 -23.45
N PHE A 258 2.08 15.15 -22.72
CA PHE A 258 3.34 14.98 -22.01
C PHE A 258 4.47 14.68 -22.99
N GLY A 259 5.66 15.23 -22.69
CA GLY A 259 6.88 14.95 -23.45
C GLY A 259 7.10 15.78 -24.71
N CYS A 260 7.94 15.24 -25.58
CA CYS A 260 8.29 15.84 -26.87
C CYS A 260 7.14 15.65 -27.86
N GLN A 261 6.82 16.70 -28.60
CA GLN A 261 5.73 16.67 -29.61
C GLN A 261 6.04 15.66 -30.72
N ASP A 262 7.21 15.74 -31.28
CA ASP A 262 7.67 14.86 -32.36
C ASP A 262 9.09 14.38 -32.05
N PRO A 263 9.24 13.19 -31.44
CA PRO A 263 10.54 12.62 -31.12
C PRO A 263 11.42 12.29 -32.32
N GLU A 264 10.83 12.16 -33.53
CA GLU A 264 11.56 11.86 -34.76
C GLU A 264 12.14 13.13 -35.41
N ASN A 265 11.60 14.31 -35.06
CA ASN A 265 12.04 15.58 -35.58
C ASN A 265 13.20 16.17 -34.76
N PRO A 266 14.44 16.28 -35.32
CA PRO A 266 15.58 16.80 -34.57
C PRO A 266 15.42 18.24 -34.06
N ASN A 267 14.59 19.06 -34.72
CA ASN A 267 14.36 20.45 -34.32
C ASN A 267 13.46 20.52 -33.09
N ASP A 268 12.43 19.66 -33.01
CA ASP A 268 11.55 19.61 -31.86
C ASP A 268 12.25 18.99 -30.65
N VAL A 269 13.06 17.97 -30.85
CA VAL A 269 13.93 17.41 -29.81
C VAL A 269 14.90 18.45 -29.25
N LYS A 270 15.50 19.30 -30.09
CA LYS A 270 16.37 20.40 -29.62
C LYS A 270 15.60 21.42 -28.79
N LYS A 271 14.40 21.82 -29.21
CA LYS A 271 13.54 22.73 -28.46
C LYS A 271 13.13 22.12 -27.10
N TYR A 272 12.78 20.86 -27.12
CA TYR A 272 12.44 20.12 -25.91
C TYR A 272 13.59 20.05 -24.92
N LEU A 273 14.78 19.63 -25.38
CA LEU A 273 15.98 19.52 -24.54
C LEU A 273 16.45 20.87 -24.01
N SER A 274 16.21 21.96 -24.73
CA SER A 274 16.50 23.30 -24.21
C SER A 274 15.58 23.71 -23.06
N ALA A 275 14.34 23.23 -23.03
CA ALA A 275 13.39 23.50 -21.99
C ALA A 275 13.54 22.56 -20.78
N ALA A 276 13.84 21.29 -21.03
CA ALA A 276 13.87 20.23 -20.02
C ALA A 276 15.08 19.27 -20.23
N PRO A 277 16.31 19.72 -20.02
CA PRO A 277 17.51 18.93 -20.33
C PRO A 277 17.70 17.69 -19.46
N ASN A 278 17.05 17.63 -18.30
CA ASN A 278 17.17 16.54 -17.33
C ASN A 278 16.02 15.52 -17.42
N LEU A 279 15.12 15.66 -18.39
CA LEU A 279 13.99 14.77 -18.60
C LEU A 279 14.16 13.88 -19.83
N SER A 280 13.52 12.73 -19.81
CA SER A 280 13.36 11.85 -20.97
C SER A 280 12.41 12.48 -22.00
N LEU A 281 12.40 11.99 -23.24
CA LEU A 281 11.53 12.49 -24.30
C LEU A 281 10.02 12.28 -24.02
N ASP A 282 9.69 11.40 -23.11
CA ASP A 282 8.33 11.19 -22.64
C ASP A 282 7.83 12.27 -21.65
N GLY A 283 8.69 13.20 -21.25
CA GLY A 283 8.36 14.30 -20.35
C GLY A 283 8.63 14.05 -18.86
N PHE A 284 9.23 12.90 -18.52
CA PHE A 284 9.47 12.49 -17.14
C PHE A 284 10.95 12.23 -16.86
N PRO A 285 11.39 12.29 -15.60
CA PRO A 285 12.77 12.02 -15.24
C PRO A 285 13.08 10.52 -15.31
N TYR A 286 14.33 10.19 -15.57
CA TYR A 286 14.79 8.81 -15.53
C TYR A 286 14.78 8.26 -14.10
N ALA A 287 14.37 7.00 -13.94
CA ALA A 287 14.49 6.29 -12.67
C ALA A 287 15.97 6.26 -12.23
N GLY A 288 16.22 6.51 -10.94
CA GLY A 288 17.59 6.63 -10.40
C GLY A 288 18.23 8.03 -10.55
N SER A 289 17.64 8.96 -11.32
CA SER A 289 18.15 10.32 -11.43
C SER A 289 17.90 11.13 -10.15
N ARG A 290 18.77 12.14 -9.93
CA ARG A 290 18.63 13.09 -8.84
C ARG A 290 18.00 14.38 -9.36
N ILE A 291 17.08 14.94 -8.58
CA ILE A 291 16.42 16.21 -8.86
C ILE A 291 16.70 17.15 -7.70
N SER A 292 17.41 18.24 -8.00
CA SER A 292 17.70 19.31 -7.04
C SER A 292 16.67 20.45 -7.18
N ASP A 293 16.71 21.37 -6.24
CA ASP A 293 15.85 22.57 -6.29
C ASP A 293 15.96 23.30 -7.62
N GLY A 294 14.82 23.74 -8.16
CA GLY A 294 14.71 24.42 -9.44
C GLY A 294 14.78 23.53 -10.69
N GLN A 295 15.13 22.23 -10.57
CA GLN A 295 15.14 21.30 -11.70
C GLN A 295 13.73 20.81 -12.06
N ALA A 296 13.55 20.50 -13.35
CA ALA A 296 12.29 19.98 -13.87
C ALA A 296 12.04 18.54 -13.44
N TYR A 297 10.77 18.22 -13.14
CA TYR A 297 10.30 16.85 -12.91
C TYR A 297 9.15 16.45 -13.85
N CYS A 298 8.60 17.40 -14.61
CA CYS A 298 7.59 17.13 -15.63
C CYS A 298 7.67 18.17 -16.73
N CYS A 299 7.47 17.74 -17.98
CA CYS A 299 7.38 18.60 -19.15
C CYS A 299 6.17 18.20 -20.01
N TYR A 300 5.42 19.20 -20.47
CA TYR A 300 4.31 19.01 -21.38
C TYR A 300 4.29 20.06 -22.48
N TRP A 301 3.69 19.68 -23.60
CA TRP A 301 3.56 20.49 -24.80
C TRP A 301 2.15 21.10 -24.90
N SER A 302 2.05 22.38 -25.26
CA SER A 302 0.79 23.04 -25.61
C SER A 302 0.74 23.31 -27.11
N PRO A 303 -0.17 22.69 -27.87
CA PRO A 303 -0.32 22.90 -29.30
C PRO A 303 -0.73 24.35 -29.63
N THR A 304 -1.57 24.95 -28.81
CA THR A 304 -2.10 26.33 -29.03
C THR A 304 -0.99 27.35 -28.85
N LYS A 305 -0.18 27.21 -27.79
CA LYS A 305 0.91 28.15 -27.47
C LYS A 305 2.23 27.80 -28.17
N GLN A 306 2.30 26.64 -28.83
CA GLN A 306 3.47 26.10 -29.54
C GLN A 306 4.76 26.16 -28.72
N ARG A 307 4.64 25.84 -27.42
CA ARG A 307 5.78 25.81 -26.50
C ARG A 307 5.68 24.73 -25.46
N TYR A 308 6.83 24.40 -24.87
CA TYR A 308 6.97 23.48 -23.75
C TYR A 308 6.80 24.20 -22.44
N PHE A 309 6.04 23.57 -21.52
CA PHE A 309 5.90 23.99 -20.14
C PHE A 309 6.57 22.97 -19.24
N VAL A 310 7.16 23.48 -18.16
CA VAL A 310 7.98 22.65 -17.27
C VAL A 310 7.57 22.91 -15.83
N ASP A 311 7.22 21.84 -15.13
CA ASP A 311 7.04 21.88 -13.69
C ASP A 311 8.38 21.61 -13.01
N LYS A 312 8.76 22.51 -12.09
CA LYS A 312 10.02 22.47 -11.37
C LYS A 312 9.83 22.04 -9.93
N TYR A 313 10.81 21.33 -9.41
CA TYR A 313 10.87 21.01 -7.99
C TYR A 313 11.27 22.26 -7.21
N SER A 314 10.54 22.49 -6.11
CA SER A 314 10.88 23.54 -5.14
C SER A 314 10.99 22.92 -3.75
N SER A 315 12.12 23.15 -3.10
CA SER A 315 12.40 22.66 -1.74
C SER A 315 12.74 23.82 -0.81
N ALA A 316 12.11 23.86 0.34
CA ALA A 316 12.40 24.85 1.38
C ALA A 316 13.77 24.67 2.08
N GLY A 317 14.52 23.61 1.78
CA GLY A 317 15.74 23.25 2.49
C GLY A 317 16.82 22.63 1.62
N ASP A 318 16.85 22.95 0.32
CA ASP A 318 17.84 22.42 -0.65
C ASP A 318 17.95 20.88 -0.64
N GLN A 319 16.82 20.20 -0.35
CA GLN A 319 16.77 18.75 -0.33
C GLN A 319 16.72 18.20 -1.74
N THR A 320 17.71 17.38 -2.06
CA THR A 320 17.72 16.62 -3.32
C THR A 320 16.80 15.41 -3.22
N MET A 321 15.96 15.21 -4.23
CA MET A 321 15.17 14.00 -4.41
C MET A 321 15.85 13.03 -5.36
N MET A 322 15.66 11.74 -5.16
CA MET A 322 16.00 10.71 -6.13
C MET A 322 14.70 10.12 -6.70
N VAL A 323 14.65 9.92 -7.99
CA VAL A 323 13.54 9.29 -8.67
C VAL A 323 13.60 7.78 -8.45
N GLU A 324 12.63 7.22 -7.73
CA GLU A 324 12.57 5.78 -7.46
C GLU A 324 11.93 5.02 -8.63
N SER A 325 10.78 5.50 -9.07
CA SER A 325 10.07 4.88 -10.20
C SER A 325 9.15 5.87 -10.90
N VAL A 326 8.92 5.58 -12.17
CA VAL A 326 7.95 6.26 -13.04
C VAL A 326 6.95 5.21 -13.50
N ARG A 327 5.66 5.36 -13.17
CA ARG A 327 4.61 4.41 -13.52
C ARG A 327 3.54 5.11 -14.32
N ILE A 328 3.27 4.60 -15.50
CA ILE A 328 2.22 5.09 -16.39
C ILE A 328 0.94 4.32 -16.06
N PHE A 329 -0.15 5.02 -15.83
CA PHE A 329 -1.46 4.42 -15.65
C PHE A 329 -2.22 4.40 -16.97
N THR A 330 -2.83 3.27 -17.26
CA THR A 330 -3.80 3.19 -18.33
C THR A 330 -5.13 3.73 -17.81
N PRO A 331 -5.80 4.67 -18.49
CA PRO A 331 -7.07 5.20 -18.03
C PRO A 331 -8.11 4.08 -17.93
N SER A 332 -8.75 3.99 -16.75
CA SER A 332 -9.71 2.94 -16.41
C SER A 332 -11.08 3.09 -17.11
N GLN A 333 -11.30 4.16 -17.85
CA GLN A 333 -12.52 4.39 -18.62
C GLN A 333 -12.18 4.56 -20.09
N GLY A 334 -12.60 3.55 -20.86
CA GLY A 334 -12.36 3.44 -22.28
C GLY A 334 -12.94 4.58 -23.11
N ARG A 335 -12.18 5.63 -23.29
CA ARG A 335 -12.22 6.43 -24.50
C ARG A 335 -11.02 6.02 -25.34
N ALA A 336 -11.27 5.10 -26.24
CA ALA A 336 -10.29 4.60 -27.21
C ALA A 336 -9.69 5.69 -28.12
N ASP A 337 -10.25 6.90 -28.08
CA ASP A 337 -9.94 7.97 -29.02
C ASP A 337 -8.83 8.91 -28.55
N MET A 338 -8.26 8.71 -27.34
CA MET A 338 -7.19 9.55 -26.83
C MET A 338 -5.86 8.81 -26.85
N ALA A 339 -5.11 8.97 -27.91
CA ALA A 339 -3.71 8.53 -27.98
C ALA A 339 -2.84 9.32 -26.99
N GLY A 340 -1.99 8.63 -26.22
CA GLY A 340 -0.99 9.22 -25.36
C GLY A 340 -1.11 8.91 -23.87
N ILE A 341 -0.09 9.32 -23.13
CA ILE A 341 0.01 9.15 -21.67
C ILE A 341 -0.88 10.19 -21.00
N ARG A 342 -1.83 9.75 -20.17
CA ARG A 342 -2.77 10.63 -19.48
C ARG A 342 -2.51 10.78 -17.98
N GLU A 343 -2.09 9.71 -17.33
CA GLU A 343 -1.79 9.71 -15.91
C GLU A 343 -0.47 9.01 -15.64
N VAL A 344 0.36 9.63 -14.78
CA VAL A 344 1.67 9.08 -14.40
C VAL A 344 1.88 9.27 -12.90
N ALA A 345 2.35 8.23 -12.22
CA ALA A 345 2.83 8.33 -10.85
C ALA A 345 4.36 8.40 -10.84
N LEU A 346 4.88 9.48 -10.31
CA LEU A 346 6.29 9.67 -10.03
C LEU A 346 6.52 9.37 -8.55
N MET A 347 7.34 8.39 -8.24
CA MET A 347 7.77 8.08 -6.88
C MET A 347 9.17 8.65 -6.65
N PHE A 348 9.30 9.49 -5.63
CA PHE A 348 10.54 10.11 -5.22
C PHE A 348 11.01 9.57 -3.89
N ARG A 349 12.30 9.44 -3.71
CA ARG A 349 12.96 9.05 -2.47
C ARG A 349 13.76 10.22 -1.91
N ILE A 350 13.51 10.54 -0.64
CA ILE A 350 14.17 11.62 0.09
C ILE A 350 14.81 11.05 1.35
N ALA A 351 16.06 11.38 1.58
CA ALA A 351 16.75 11.00 2.81
C ALA A 351 16.19 11.74 4.03
N ARG A 352 15.96 11.02 5.13
CA ARG A 352 15.45 11.58 6.38
C ARG A 352 16.31 11.10 7.56
N PRO A 353 17.42 11.77 7.83
CA PRO A 353 18.19 11.51 9.04
C PRO A 353 17.38 11.90 10.29
N MET A 354 17.68 11.26 11.40
CA MET A 354 17.09 11.59 12.69
C MET A 354 17.42 13.03 13.08
N THR A 355 16.44 13.77 13.58
CA THR A 355 16.58 15.18 13.99
C THR A 355 16.10 15.38 15.42
N ILE A 356 16.51 16.49 16.02
CA ILE A 356 16.01 16.91 17.33
C ILE A 356 14.49 17.12 17.21
N GLY A 357 13.74 16.59 18.17
CA GLY A 357 12.28 16.61 18.20
C GLY A 357 11.62 15.34 17.66
N ASP A 358 12.36 14.40 17.08
CA ASP A 358 11.83 13.10 16.72
C ASP A 358 11.48 12.31 17.98
N LYS A 359 10.30 11.67 17.98
CA LYS A 359 9.87 10.81 19.10
C LYS A 359 10.44 9.41 18.92
N VAL A 360 11.05 8.90 19.97
CA VAL A 360 11.56 7.53 20.05
C VAL A 360 10.75 6.77 21.09
N ILE A 361 10.27 5.59 20.69
CA ILE A 361 9.58 4.68 21.60
C ILE A 361 10.53 3.53 21.85
N THR A 362 10.87 3.30 23.12
CA THR A 362 11.73 2.19 23.52
C THR A 362 10.93 1.15 24.27
N PHE A 363 11.15 -0.10 23.91
CA PHE A 363 10.73 -1.23 24.74
C PHE A 363 11.95 -1.64 25.62
N LEU A 364 11.94 -1.22 26.85
CA LEU A 364 13.04 -1.47 27.76
C LEU A 364 12.84 -2.84 28.45
N ILE A 365 13.73 -3.77 28.18
CA ILE A 365 13.84 -5.00 28.97
C ILE A 365 14.85 -4.73 30.06
N ILE A 366 14.38 -4.55 31.28
CA ILE A 366 15.26 -4.53 32.44
C ILE A 366 15.53 -5.99 32.79
N LEU A 367 16.70 -6.48 32.37
CA LEU A 367 17.24 -7.73 32.90
C LEU A 367 17.76 -7.45 34.31
N ASN A 368 17.05 -7.91 35.34
CA ASN A 368 17.55 -8.01 36.68
C ASN A 368 18.50 -9.18 36.82
#